data_eeed24d60ef9a58aba277c3a53afddfd
#
_entry.id   eeed24d60ef9a58aba277c3a53afddfd
#
_cell.length_a   1.000
_cell.length_b   1.000
_cell.length_c   1.000
_cell.angle_alpha   90.00
_cell.angle_beta   90.00
_cell.angle_gamma   90.00
#
_symmetry.space_group_name_H-M   'P 1'
#
loop_
_entity.id
_entity.type
_entity.pdbx_description
1 polymer ?
#
loop_
_entity_poly.entity_id
_entity_poly.type
_entity_poly.pdbx_seq_one_letter_code
_entity_poly.pdbx_strand_id
1 'polypeptide(L)'
;MPYLTCSSCSLRTYAVSEGTCPSCGTALRSHKPVAGPRPAGWDRDGQLRAKLAMACRELDADTALLSEIRNGREHVRWGAGEAGYIGVSVPLSDTVCGRLLDGRIDNIVSDAMLEESLNQLAGVTDGTIRAYIGVPFETEDARAYVLCCLAREARPDLGEADVRFLTGLTESLALSSPFAA
;
A
#
# COMPACT_ATOMS: atom_id res chain seq x y z
N MET A 1 14.25 13.71 -3.44
CA MET A 1 15.18 12.78 -2.75
C MET A 1 15.74 11.83 -3.78
N PRO A 2 17.03 11.49 -3.76
CA PRO A 2 17.64 10.64 -4.77
C PRO A 2 17.23 9.17 -4.59
N TYR A 3 17.00 8.49 -5.72
CA TYR A 3 16.80 7.03 -5.75
C TYR A 3 18.09 6.32 -6.03
N LEU A 4 18.25 5.14 -5.45
CA LEU A 4 19.28 4.18 -5.82
C LEU A 4 18.64 3.02 -6.57
N THR A 5 19.27 2.57 -7.65
CA THR A 5 18.88 1.36 -8.36
C THR A 5 19.84 0.26 -7.96
N CYS A 6 19.31 -0.87 -7.48
CA CYS A 6 20.11 -2.04 -7.17
C CYS A 6 20.68 -2.63 -8.46
N SER A 7 22.01 -2.82 -8.52
CA SER A 7 22.67 -3.40 -9.68
C SER A 7 22.39 -4.90 -9.87
N SER A 8 21.91 -5.59 -8.84
CA SER A 8 21.67 -7.03 -8.88
C SER A 8 20.24 -7.42 -9.24
N CYS A 9 19.23 -6.62 -8.81
CA CYS A 9 17.83 -6.94 -9.06
C CYS A 9 17.01 -5.79 -9.68
N SER A 10 17.69 -4.69 -10.04
CA SER A 10 17.11 -3.49 -10.66
C SER A 10 16.02 -2.80 -9.82
N LEU A 11 15.84 -3.20 -8.55
CA LEU A 11 14.91 -2.53 -7.65
C LEU A 11 15.35 -1.08 -7.43
N ARG A 12 14.42 -0.14 -7.58
CA ARG A 12 14.62 1.25 -7.22
C ARG A 12 14.18 1.48 -5.78
N THR A 13 15.06 2.00 -4.95
CA THR A 13 14.78 2.33 -3.56
C THR A 13 15.22 3.74 -3.23
N TYR A 14 14.58 4.36 -2.22
CA TYR A 14 15.05 5.67 -1.74
C TYR A 14 16.41 5.50 -1.06
N ALA A 15 17.32 6.44 -1.30
CA ALA A 15 18.57 6.48 -0.61
C ALA A 15 18.35 6.86 0.87
N VAL A 16 18.25 5.85 1.71
CA VAL A 16 18.64 5.98 3.12
C VAL A 16 20.14 5.71 3.16
N SER A 17 20.88 6.54 3.87
CA SER A 17 22.34 6.41 4.06
C SER A 17 22.72 4.94 4.22
N GLU A 18 23.70 4.51 3.41
CA GLU A 18 24.38 3.21 3.45
C GLU A 18 23.52 2.03 3.93
N GLY A 19 22.93 1.29 3.00
CA GLY A 19 22.07 0.17 3.29
C GLY A 19 22.20 -0.97 2.29
N THR A 20 21.52 -2.05 2.57
CA THR A 20 21.39 -3.21 1.67
C THR A 20 20.06 -3.10 0.91
N CYS A 21 20.03 -3.65 -0.31
CA CYS A 21 18.81 -3.74 -1.10
C CYS A 21 17.75 -4.60 -0.37
N PRO A 22 16.56 -4.08 -0.10
CA PRO A 22 15.53 -4.82 0.64
C PRO A 22 15.00 -6.05 -0.11
N SER A 23 15.26 -6.14 -1.42
CA SER A 23 14.81 -7.26 -2.25
C SER A 23 15.83 -8.40 -2.33
N CYS A 24 17.13 -8.11 -2.43
CA CYS A 24 18.16 -9.13 -2.68
C CYS A 24 19.37 -9.08 -1.72
N GLY A 25 19.37 -8.18 -0.73
CA GLY A 25 20.43 -8.05 0.26
C GLY A 25 21.76 -7.44 -0.26
N THR A 26 21.84 -7.08 -1.54
CA THR A 26 23.07 -6.50 -2.12
C THR A 26 23.33 -5.11 -1.53
N ALA A 27 24.58 -4.82 -1.15
CA ALA A 27 24.97 -3.50 -0.65
C ALA A 27 24.72 -2.41 -1.69
N LEU A 28 23.94 -1.41 -1.30
CA LEU A 28 23.67 -0.23 -2.12
C LEU A 28 24.78 0.79 -1.89
N ARG A 29 25.65 0.96 -2.87
CA ARG A 29 26.67 2.02 -2.82
C ARG A 29 26.04 3.33 -3.27
N SER A 30 26.20 4.39 -2.48
CA SER A 30 25.77 5.74 -2.85
C SER A 30 26.56 6.21 -4.06
N HIS A 31 25.95 6.17 -5.24
CA HIS A 31 26.42 7.00 -6.34
C HIS A 31 25.92 8.43 -6.12
N LYS A 32 26.81 9.42 -6.29
CA LYS A 32 26.42 10.83 -6.30
C LYS A 32 25.20 11.01 -7.21
N PRO A 33 24.14 11.65 -6.74
CA PRO A 33 22.95 11.89 -7.56
C PRO A 33 23.36 12.73 -8.77
N VAL A 34 23.24 12.17 -9.95
CA VAL A 34 23.31 12.93 -11.20
C VAL A 34 21.96 13.63 -11.33
N ALA A 35 21.97 14.94 -11.29
CA ALA A 35 20.81 15.77 -11.60
C ALA A 35 20.55 15.67 -13.11
N GLY A 36 19.89 14.59 -13.53
CA GLY A 36 19.36 14.43 -14.88
C GLY A 36 17.91 14.87 -14.97
N PRO A 37 17.35 15.11 -16.19
CA PRO A 37 15.95 15.42 -16.36
C PRO A 37 15.10 14.29 -15.75
N ARG A 38 14.06 14.68 -14.98
CA ARG A 38 13.13 13.73 -14.35
C ARG A 38 12.50 12.84 -15.42
N PRO A 39 12.58 11.49 -15.29
CA PRO A 39 11.84 10.61 -16.19
C PRO A 39 10.34 10.95 -16.16
N ALA A 40 9.64 10.82 -17.28
CA ALA A 40 8.23 11.16 -17.43
C ALA A 40 7.24 10.43 -16.45
N GLY A 41 7.69 9.43 -15.69
CA GLY A 41 6.93 8.74 -14.65
C GLY A 41 7.02 9.34 -13.24
N TRP A 42 7.90 10.30 -13.00
CA TRP A 42 8.16 10.82 -11.64
C TRP A 42 7.01 11.65 -11.05
N ASP A 43 6.27 12.36 -11.89
CA ASP A 43 5.09 13.11 -11.43
C ASP A 43 3.94 12.18 -11.01
N ARG A 44 3.84 11.00 -11.61
CA ARG A 44 2.80 10.02 -11.31
C ARG A 44 3.01 9.36 -9.95
N ASP A 45 4.23 8.90 -9.66
CA ASP A 45 4.57 8.32 -8.33
C ASP A 45 4.42 9.37 -7.21
N GLY A 46 4.77 10.62 -7.47
CA GLY A 46 4.60 11.71 -6.52
C GLY A 46 3.13 12.01 -6.24
N GLN A 47 2.29 12.05 -7.28
CA GLN A 47 0.84 12.26 -7.14
C GLN A 47 0.17 11.09 -6.42
N LEU A 48 0.56 9.85 -6.73
CA LEU A 48 0.05 8.67 -6.06
C LEU A 48 0.37 8.68 -4.56
N ARG A 49 1.62 8.95 -4.21
CA ARG A 49 2.03 9.07 -2.80
C ARG A 49 1.33 10.20 -2.06
N ALA A 50 1.10 11.34 -2.74
CA ALA A 50 0.35 12.44 -2.16
C ALA A 50 -1.11 12.04 -1.85
N LYS A 51 -1.75 11.23 -2.73
CA LYS A 51 -3.10 10.70 -2.49
C LYS A 51 -3.12 9.72 -1.32
N LEU A 52 -2.12 8.82 -1.22
CA LEU A 52 -2.00 7.92 -0.07
C LEU A 52 -1.74 8.67 1.24
N ALA A 53 -0.87 9.68 1.22
CA ALA A 53 -0.64 10.54 2.38
C ALA A 53 -1.89 11.37 2.76
N MET A 54 -2.71 11.75 1.79
CA MET A 54 -4.01 12.38 2.04
C MET A 54 -4.96 11.38 2.71
N ALA A 55 -5.01 10.13 2.23
CA ALA A 55 -5.83 9.09 2.85
C ALA A 55 -5.46 8.86 4.32
N CYS A 56 -4.16 8.79 4.65
CA CYS A 56 -3.71 8.71 6.05
C CYS A 56 -4.24 9.87 6.89
N ARG A 57 -4.14 11.11 6.40
CA ARG A 57 -4.54 12.29 7.18
C ARG A 57 -6.05 12.40 7.35
N GLU A 58 -6.81 12.21 6.27
CA GLU A 58 -8.27 12.37 6.30
C GLU A 58 -8.96 11.27 7.12
N LEU A 59 -8.37 10.06 7.12
CA LEU A 59 -8.89 8.92 7.88
C LEU A 59 -8.19 8.73 9.24
N ASP A 60 -7.26 9.61 9.60
CA ASP A 60 -6.43 9.48 10.80
C ASP A 60 -5.86 8.05 10.95
N ALA A 61 -5.27 7.55 9.85
CA ALA A 61 -4.72 6.21 9.76
C ALA A 61 -3.19 6.24 9.83
N ASP A 62 -2.60 5.22 10.46
CA ASP A 62 -1.14 5.09 10.57
C ASP A 62 -0.49 4.80 9.23
N THR A 63 -1.19 4.07 8.37
CA THR A 63 -0.67 3.61 7.08
C THR A 63 -1.77 3.56 6.02
N ALA A 64 -1.46 4.05 4.81
CA ALA A 64 -2.24 3.82 3.61
C ALA A 64 -1.41 3.01 2.61
N LEU A 65 -1.98 1.95 2.07
CA LEU A 65 -1.35 1.04 1.13
C LEU A 65 -2.14 0.93 -0.16
N LEU A 66 -1.43 0.80 -1.27
CA LEU A 66 -1.99 0.40 -2.55
C LEU A 66 -1.32 -0.90 -2.98
N SER A 67 -2.10 -1.96 -2.98
CA SER A 67 -1.67 -3.32 -3.24
C SER A 67 -2.22 -3.82 -4.57
N GLU A 68 -1.36 -4.41 -5.40
CA GLU A 68 -1.73 -5.17 -6.59
C GLU A 68 -2.08 -6.59 -6.20
N ILE A 69 -3.23 -7.07 -6.67
CA ILE A 69 -3.70 -8.45 -6.44
C ILE A 69 -3.43 -9.26 -7.70
N ARG A 70 -2.52 -10.22 -7.60
CA ARG A 70 -2.12 -11.03 -8.75
C ARG A 70 -1.68 -12.42 -8.33
N ASN A 71 -2.11 -13.44 -9.07
CA ASN A 71 -1.69 -14.84 -8.88
C ASN A 71 -1.91 -15.34 -7.44
N GLY A 72 -3.04 -14.99 -6.81
CA GLY A 72 -3.36 -15.37 -5.44
C GLY A 72 -2.47 -14.72 -4.37
N ARG A 73 -1.83 -13.63 -4.70
CA ARG A 73 -0.95 -12.87 -3.80
C ARG A 73 -1.31 -11.40 -3.77
N GLU A 74 -1.09 -10.79 -2.64
CA GLU A 74 -1.07 -9.35 -2.45
C GLU A 74 0.37 -8.84 -2.59
N HIS A 75 0.57 -7.86 -3.46
CA HIS A 75 1.84 -7.18 -3.67
C HIS A 75 1.70 -5.72 -3.28
N VAL A 76 2.26 -5.32 -2.15
CA VAL A 76 2.23 -3.93 -1.70
C VAL A 76 3.17 -3.10 -2.58
N ARG A 77 2.59 -2.28 -3.45
CA ARG A 77 3.32 -1.52 -4.46
C ARG A 77 3.68 -0.12 -3.99
N TRP A 78 2.76 0.55 -3.32
CA TRP A 78 2.92 1.92 -2.83
C TRP A 78 2.30 2.06 -1.45
N GLY A 79 2.82 3.01 -0.68
CA GLY A 79 2.30 3.30 0.64
C GLY A 79 2.69 4.70 1.12
N ALA A 80 1.98 5.15 2.15
CA ALA A 80 2.26 6.34 2.93
C ALA A 80 2.07 6.00 4.41
N GLY A 81 2.64 6.82 5.30
CA GLY A 81 2.68 6.54 6.73
C GLY A 81 3.83 5.60 7.07
N GLU A 82 3.60 4.55 7.84
CA GLU A 82 4.63 3.58 8.19
C GLU A 82 5.04 2.73 6.98
N ALA A 83 6.27 2.89 6.53
CA ALA A 83 6.74 2.42 5.22
C ALA A 83 7.18 0.94 5.15
N GLY A 84 7.07 0.18 6.25
CA GLY A 84 7.62 -1.19 6.35
C GLY A 84 7.01 -2.22 5.40
N TYR A 85 5.87 -1.92 4.79
CA TYR A 85 5.11 -2.86 3.94
C TYR A 85 5.44 -2.75 2.44
N ILE A 86 6.07 -1.68 1.98
CA ILE A 86 6.31 -1.47 0.54
C ILE A 86 7.29 -2.50 0.00
N GLY A 87 6.89 -3.19 -1.07
CA GLY A 87 7.65 -4.26 -1.70
C GLY A 87 7.37 -5.66 -1.13
N VAL A 88 6.56 -5.76 -0.08
CA VAL A 88 6.13 -7.04 0.49
C VAL A 88 5.19 -7.76 -0.47
N SER A 89 5.33 -9.07 -0.57
CA SER A 89 4.41 -9.95 -1.29
C SER A 89 4.05 -11.14 -0.40
N VAL A 90 2.77 -11.29 -0.13
CA VAL A 90 2.23 -12.33 0.75
C VAL A 90 1.11 -13.10 0.08
N PRO A 91 0.83 -14.36 0.47
CA PRO A 91 -0.38 -15.05 0.02
C PRO A 91 -1.63 -14.22 0.37
N LEU A 92 -2.56 -14.09 -0.57
CA LEU A 92 -3.77 -13.30 -0.36
C LEU A 92 -4.63 -13.86 0.79
N SER A 93 -4.60 -15.19 0.98
CA SER A 93 -5.24 -15.88 2.12
C SER A 93 -4.77 -15.40 3.50
N ASP A 94 -3.60 -14.80 3.58
CA ASP A 94 -2.95 -14.42 4.85
C ASP A 94 -3.10 -12.91 5.13
N THR A 95 -4.00 -12.24 4.38
CA THR A 95 -4.17 -10.78 4.44
C THR A 95 -5.60 -10.36 4.74
N VAL A 96 -5.76 -9.15 5.32
CA VAL A 96 -7.07 -8.53 5.52
C VAL A 96 -7.72 -8.22 4.17
N CYS A 97 -6.95 -7.76 3.19
CA CYS A 97 -7.43 -7.53 1.82
C CYS A 97 -8.01 -8.82 1.20
N GLY A 98 -7.43 -9.98 1.48
CA GLY A 98 -7.98 -11.27 1.05
C GLY A 98 -9.35 -11.56 1.64
N ARG A 99 -9.56 -11.25 2.92
CA ARG A 99 -10.87 -11.42 3.57
C ARG A 99 -11.93 -10.47 3.00
N LEU A 100 -11.53 -9.25 2.67
CA LEU A 100 -12.40 -8.30 1.98
C LEU A 100 -12.83 -8.84 0.61
N LEU A 101 -11.87 -9.30 -0.19
CA LEU A 101 -12.15 -9.80 -1.55
C LEU A 101 -12.96 -11.09 -1.55
N ASP A 102 -12.82 -11.93 -0.52
CA ASP A 102 -13.62 -13.14 -0.31
C ASP A 102 -15.03 -12.84 0.27
N GLY A 103 -15.34 -11.58 0.58
CA GLY A 103 -16.61 -11.16 1.19
C GLY A 103 -16.81 -11.63 2.63
N ARG A 104 -15.71 -11.93 3.35
CA ARG A 104 -15.75 -12.34 4.77
C ARG A 104 -15.77 -11.18 5.73
N ILE A 105 -15.41 -10.00 5.27
CA ILE A 105 -15.49 -8.73 5.97
C ILE A 105 -16.05 -7.67 5.04
N ASP A 106 -16.62 -6.62 5.62
CA ASP A 106 -17.02 -5.41 4.90
C ASP A 106 -15.82 -4.50 4.60
N ASN A 107 -16.08 -3.39 3.91
CA ASN A 107 -15.07 -2.38 3.61
C ASN A 107 -14.44 -1.76 4.88
N ILE A 108 -15.14 -1.81 6.01
CA ILE A 108 -14.71 -1.28 7.30
C ILE A 108 -14.62 -2.40 8.32
N VAL A 109 -13.51 -2.43 9.04
CA VAL A 109 -13.32 -3.21 10.25
C VAL A 109 -12.87 -2.25 11.35
N SER A 110 -13.77 -1.92 12.24
CA SER A 110 -13.52 -0.97 13.33
C SER A 110 -12.59 -1.52 14.41
N ASP A 111 -12.62 -2.83 14.64
CA ASP A 111 -11.71 -3.56 15.54
C ASP A 111 -11.47 -4.97 15.02
N ALA A 112 -10.31 -5.19 14.43
CA ALA A 112 -9.92 -6.46 13.82
C ALA A 112 -9.79 -7.62 14.83
N MET A 113 -9.58 -7.32 16.10
CA MET A 113 -9.52 -8.35 17.16
C MET A 113 -10.88 -8.96 17.47
N LEU A 114 -11.96 -8.25 17.12
CA LEU A 114 -13.32 -8.71 17.32
C LEU A 114 -13.86 -9.48 16.11
N GLU A 115 -13.14 -9.43 14.99
CA GLU A 115 -13.50 -10.12 13.75
C GLU A 115 -12.93 -11.55 13.73
N GLU A 116 -13.80 -12.55 13.84
CA GLU A 116 -13.40 -13.95 13.88
C GLU A 116 -12.56 -14.36 12.66
N SER A 117 -12.87 -13.81 11.49
CA SER A 117 -12.14 -14.08 10.24
C SER A 117 -10.74 -13.47 10.17
N LEU A 118 -10.41 -12.55 11.08
CA LEU A 118 -9.15 -11.80 11.10
C LEU A 118 -8.24 -12.14 12.28
N ASN A 119 -8.77 -12.63 13.38
CA ASN A 119 -8.06 -12.78 14.65
C ASN A 119 -6.85 -13.73 14.61
N GLN A 120 -6.66 -14.48 13.52
CA GLN A 120 -5.52 -15.38 13.32
C GLN A 120 -4.48 -14.80 12.34
N LEU A 121 -4.77 -13.65 11.71
CA LEU A 121 -3.82 -13.03 10.81
C LEU A 121 -2.65 -12.39 11.59
N ALA A 122 -1.43 -12.57 11.08
CA ALA A 122 -0.22 -12.12 11.77
C ALA A 122 -0.27 -10.62 12.13
N GLY A 123 -0.65 -9.75 11.19
CA GLY A 123 -0.74 -8.31 11.45
C GLY A 123 -1.80 -7.90 12.46
N VAL A 124 -2.81 -8.75 12.69
CA VAL A 124 -3.83 -8.53 13.73
C VAL A 124 -3.32 -9.05 15.08
N THR A 125 -2.71 -10.24 15.10
CA THR A 125 -2.20 -10.85 16.35
C THR A 125 -1.02 -10.12 16.95
N ASP A 126 -0.19 -9.47 16.14
CA ASP A 126 0.95 -8.65 16.59
C ASP A 126 0.58 -7.21 16.90
N GLY A 127 -0.68 -6.82 16.68
CA GLY A 127 -1.21 -5.49 16.99
C GLY A 127 -0.87 -4.41 15.98
N THR A 128 -0.30 -4.75 14.83
CA THR A 128 -0.01 -3.77 13.77
C THR A 128 -1.25 -3.36 12.99
N ILE A 129 -2.30 -4.19 12.98
CA ILE A 129 -3.59 -3.92 12.36
C ILE A 129 -4.70 -4.08 13.40
N ARG A 130 -5.22 -2.96 13.91
CA ARG A 130 -6.36 -2.95 14.82
C ARG A 130 -7.65 -2.49 14.13
N ALA A 131 -7.55 -1.53 13.23
CA ALA A 131 -8.65 -1.14 12.37
C ALA A 131 -8.21 -1.13 10.89
N TYR A 132 -9.18 -1.33 10.02
CA TYR A 132 -8.97 -1.44 8.58
C TYR A 132 -10.13 -0.79 7.84
N ILE A 133 -9.81 -0.09 6.78
CA ILE A 133 -10.77 0.30 5.75
C ILE A 133 -10.15 0.04 4.38
N GLY A 134 -10.87 -0.58 3.45
CA GLY A 134 -10.35 -0.92 2.14
C GLY A 134 -11.39 -0.88 1.03
N VAL A 135 -10.95 -0.48 -0.16
CA VAL A 135 -11.76 -0.44 -1.37
C VAL A 135 -11.04 -1.15 -2.50
N PRO A 136 -11.56 -2.27 -3.00
CA PRO A 136 -11.04 -2.93 -4.19
C PRO A 136 -11.45 -2.16 -5.44
N PHE A 137 -10.57 -2.17 -6.46
CA PHE A 137 -10.87 -1.60 -7.77
C PHE A 137 -10.06 -2.27 -8.87
N GLU A 138 -10.48 -2.09 -10.10
CA GLU A 138 -9.77 -2.54 -11.30
C GLU A 138 -9.38 -1.33 -12.16
N THR A 139 -8.25 -1.47 -12.83
CA THR A 139 -7.79 -0.51 -13.83
C THR A 139 -8.31 -0.88 -15.22
N GLU A 140 -8.22 0.04 -16.18
CA GLU A 140 -8.66 -0.21 -17.57
C GLU A 140 -7.98 -1.42 -18.24
N ASP A 141 -6.75 -1.75 -17.81
CA ASP A 141 -6.00 -2.93 -18.26
C ASP A 141 -6.30 -4.20 -17.44
N ALA A 142 -7.45 -4.22 -16.74
CA ALA A 142 -7.95 -5.35 -15.96
C ALA A 142 -7.01 -5.85 -14.86
N ARG A 143 -6.22 -4.97 -14.26
CA ARG A 143 -5.43 -5.27 -13.06
C ARG A 143 -6.25 -4.95 -11.83
N ALA A 144 -6.26 -5.88 -10.88
CA ALA A 144 -6.95 -5.74 -9.62
C ALA A 144 -6.04 -5.11 -8.55
N TYR A 145 -6.58 -4.13 -7.82
CA TYR A 145 -5.93 -3.45 -6.72
C TYR A 145 -6.85 -3.33 -5.52
N VAL A 146 -6.24 -3.14 -4.36
CA VAL A 146 -6.93 -2.69 -3.14
C VAL A 146 -6.22 -1.46 -2.61
N LEU A 147 -6.96 -0.37 -2.43
CA LEU A 147 -6.53 0.77 -1.63
C LEU A 147 -7.04 0.55 -0.22
N CYS A 148 -6.15 0.48 0.75
CA CYS A 148 -6.55 0.32 2.15
C CYS A 148 -5.79 1.25 3.09
N CYS A 149 -6.42 1.55 4.22
CA CYS A 149 -5.81 2.25 5.33
C CYS A 149 -5.89 1.38 6.59
N LEU A 150 -4.84 1.43 7.39
CA LEU A 150 -4.64 0.63 8.59
C LEU A 150 -4.43 1.56 9.78
N ALA A 151 -4.99 1.20 10.93
CA ALA A 151 -4.71 1.85 12.20
C ALA A 151 -4.36 0.81 13.28
N ARG A 152 -3.50 1.20 14.21
CA ARG A 152 -3.09 0.40 15.38
C ARG A 152 -4.07 0.47 16.53
N GLU A 153 -5.01 1.39 16.45
CA GLU A 153 -6.09 1.54 17.41
C GLU A 153 -7.42 1.18 16.77
N ALA A 154 -8.38 0.75 17.59
CA ALA A 154 -9.74 0.53 17.14
C ALA A 154 -10.37 1.86 16.71
N ARG A 155 -11.12 1.85 15.60
CA ARG A 155 -11.72 3.04 14.97
C ARG A 155 -13.24 2.88 14.81
N PRO A 156 -13.98 3.00 15.91
CA PRO A 156 -15.45 2.89 15.86
C PRO A 156 -16.13 4.08 15.15
N ASP A 157 -15.36 5.12 14.86
CA ASP A 157 -15.78 6.33 14.15
C ASP A 157 -15.79 6.17 12.62
N LEU A 158 -15.12 5.14 12.08
CA LEU A 158 -15.14 4.87 10.64
C LEU A 158 -16.57 4.54 10.16
N GLY A 159 -16.95 5.12 9.03
CA GLY A 159 -18.29 4.97 8.49
C GLY A 159 -18.36 5.05 6.96
N GLU A 160 -19.58 5.04 6.41
CA GLU A 160 -19.80 5.07 4.96
C GLU A 160 -19.22 6.31 4.27
N ALA A 161 -19.08 7.43 4.97
CA ALA A 161 -18.46 8.63 4.43
C ALA A 161 -16.98 8.37 4.07
N ASP A 162 -16.27 7.60 4.90
CA ASP A 162 -14.88 7.22 4.71
C ASP A 162 -14.71 6.25 3.54
N VAL A 163 -15.65 5.30 3.40
CA VAL A 163 -15.68 4.42 2.22
C VAL A 163 -15.88 5.23 0.95
N ARG A 164 -16.82 6.18 0.94
CA ARG A 164 -17.05 7.06 -0.23
C ARG A 164 -15.82 7.90 -0.55
N PHE A 165 -15.13 8.40 0.46
CA PHE A 165 -13.88 9.15 0.27
C PHE A 165 -12.81 8.26 -0.40
N LEU A 166 -12.56 7.04 0.12
CA LEU A 166 -11.62 6.12 -0.49
C LEU A 166 -12.04 5.69 -1.91
N THR A 167 -13.34 5.48 -2.14
CA THR A 167 -13.87 5.16 -3.47
C THR A 167 -13.56 6.27 -4.48
N GLY A 168 -13.77 7.53 -4.12
CA GLY A 168 -13.38 8.67 -4.97
C GLY A 168 -11.89 8.71 -5.28
N LEU A 169 -11.03 8.31 -4.32
CA LEU A 169 -9.60 8.17 -4.56
C LEU A 169 -9.29 7.02 -5.54
N THR A 170 -9.93 5.85 -5.40
CA THR A 170 -9.71 4.72 -6.31
C THR A 170 -10.18 5.02 -7.73
N GLU A 171 -11.30 5.69 -7.91
CA GLU A 171 -11.76 6.16 -9.22
C GLU A 171 -10.73 7.10 -9.87
N SER A 172 -10.23 8.06 -9.11
CA SER A 172 -9.16 8.95 -9.57
C SER A 172 -7.84 8.24 -9.88
N LEU A 173 -7.54 7.13 -9.21
CA LEU A 173 -6.37 6.30 -9.48
C LEU A 173 -6.59 5.44 -10.73
N ALA A 174 -7.74 4.82 -10.89
CA ALA A 174 -8.09 3.99 -12.05
C ALA A 174 -7.97 4.78 -13.36
N LEU A 175 -8.47 6.02 -13.39
CA LEU A 175 -8.40 6.91 -14.55
C LEU A 175 -7.00 7.47 -14.83
N SER A 176 -6.15 7.58 -13.81
CA SER A 176 -4.82 8.18 -13.96
C SER A 176 -3.78 7.26 -14.61
N SER A 177 -4.11 5.98 -14.80
CA SER A 177 -3.21 4.91 -15.29
C SER A 177 -1.74 5.08 -14.85
N PRO A 178 -1.44 5.16 -13.54
CA PRO A 178 -0.06 5.16 -13.07
C PRO A 178 0.62 3.80 -13.28
N PHE A 179 -0.16 2.82 -13.77
CA PHE A 179 0.17 1.40 -13.81
C PHE A 179 0.61 0.91 -15.19
N ALA A 180 0.55 1.74 -16.24
CA ALA A 180 1.10 1.40 -17.54
C ALA A 180 2.62 1.23 -17.42
N ALA A 181 3.09 0.02 -17.71
CA ALA A 181 4.48 -0.41 -17.65
C ALA A 181 5.37 0.38 -18.61
#